data_6a04d088da6d31a37a0e0a3e85de3d0e
#
_entry.id   6a04d088da6d31a37a0e0a3e85de3d0e
#
_cell.length_a   1.000
_cell.length_b   1.000
_cell.length_c   1.000
_cell.angle_alpha   90.00
_cell.angle_beta   90.00
_cell.angle_gamma   90.00
#
_symmetry.space_group_name_H-M   'P 1'
#
loop_
_entity.id
_entity.type
_entity.pdbx_description
1 polymer ?
#
loop_
_entity_poly.entity_id
_entity_poly.type
_entity_poly.pdbx_seq_one_letter_code
_entity_poly.pdbx_strand_id
1 'polypeptide(L)'
;MKKTIALWLLVAGVTVQTQRGPAQTPLQRLQASIERTTRSVNATWGIWIKSLDTGEEIAVDADRQMETMSTIKIPLMVEAFEQIKADTFKLTDKYTLVAEDIRPGTGIIQRLDPGAVLTVKDLITLMIIVSDNTATDVLYRMVGGPAVVTRRMEAMGLKKTQAATNGAGWFAALRAAPSPEQFYREGTHPFGLSTPREMGSLLEQMERGTLVDKTSSDLMLRIMRGQVYRTRIPRYITGYTIPHKTGDFLPYVGDDVGMLEGQGKTIIVSIFTANHFGSGEMLENAIGLVAKEAADYFAYRP
;
A
#
# COMPACT_ATOMS: atom_id res chain seq x y z
N MET A 1 -19.69 -13.19 -90.83
CA MET A 1 -18.90 -13.92 -89.83
C MET A 1 -18.63 -12.98 -88.64
N LYS A 2 -19.39 -13.09 -87.56
CA LYS A 2 -19.20 -12.27 -86.35
C LYS A 2 -18.44 -13.11 -85.32
N LYS A 3 -17.23 -12.73 -84.91
CA LYS A 3 -16.44 -13.41 -83.87
C LYS A 3 -16.79 -12.77 -82.53
N THR A 4 -17.37 -13.58 -81.64
CA THR A 4 -17.65 -13.23 -80.23
C THR A 4 -16.41 -13.55 -79.38
N ILE A 5 -15.80 -12.53 -78.80
CA ILE A 5 -14.69 -12.70 -77.88
C ILE A 5 -15.30 -12.79 -76.44
N ALA A 6 -15.14 -13.93 -75.77
CA ALA A 6 -15.54 -14.10 -74.39
C ALA A 6 -14.38 -13.65 -73.46
N LEU A 7 -14.65 -12.66 -72.65
CA LEU A 7 -13.71 -12.12 -71.63
C LEU A 7 -13.93 -12.87 -70.32
N TRP A 8 -12.94 -13.68 -69.87
CA TRP A 8 -12.95 -14.32 -68.58
C TRP A 8 -12.35 -13.39 -67.51
N LEU A 9 -13.18 -12.91 -66.60
CA LEU A 9 -12.72 -12.18 -65.41
C LEU A 9 -12.28 -13.18 -64.35
N LEU A 10 -10.97 -13.27 -64.11
CA LEU A 10 -10.39 -13.98 -62.95
C LEU A 10 -10.55 -13.12 -61.71
N VAL A 11 -11.49 -13.43 -60.83
CA VAL A 11 -11.58 -12.86 -59.49
C VAL A 11 -10.59 -13.57 -58.58
N ALA A 12 -9.44 -12.95 -58.33
CA ALA A 12 -8.48 -13.43 -57.34
C ALA A 12 -9.05 -13.10 -55.93
N GLY A 13 -9.59 -14.10 -55.27
CA GLY A 13 -10.00 -14.04 -53.88
C GLY A 13 -8.79 -13.87 -52.95
N VAL A 14 -8.58 -12.65 -52.42
CA VAL A 14 -7.59 -12.42 -51.35
C VAL A 14 -8.17 -12.93 -50.05
N THR A 15 -7.78 -14.13 -49.62
CA THR A 15 -8.06 -14.62 -48.28
C THR A 15 -7.15 -13.89 -47.29
N VAL A 16 -7.72 -12.90 -46.60
CA VAL A 16 -7.06 -12.28 -45.43
C VAL A 16 -7.07 -13.30 -44.29
N GLN A 17 -5.97 -14.00 -44.13
CA GLN A 17 -5.73 -14.82 -42.93
C GLN A 17 -5.44 -13.86 -41.79
N THR A 18 -6.45 -13.56 -40.96
CA THR A 18 -6.25 -12.90 -39.68
C THR A 18 -5.45 -13.85 -38.79
N GLN A 19 -4.16 -13.65 -38.66
CA GLN A 19 -3.35 -14.31 -37.65
C GLN A 19 -3.87 -13.86 -36.29
N ARG A 20 -4.62 -14.71 -35.61
CA ARG A 20 -4.94 -14.51 -34.19
C ARG A 20 -3.61 -14.65 -33.44
N GLY A 21 -3.17 -13.56 -32.81
CA GLY A 21 -2.04 -13.61 -31.89
C GLY A 21 -2.25 -14.68 -30.81
N PRO A 22 -1.18 -15.12 -30.12
CA PRO A 22 -1.28 -16.13 -29.09
C PRO A 22 -2.33 -15.71 -28.05
N ALA A 23 -3.18 -16.67 -27.62
CA ALA A 23 -4.22 -16.41 -26.63
C ALA A 23 -3.57 -15.97 -25.30
N GLN A 24 -4.05 -14.87 -24.73
CA GLN A 24 -3.57 -14.36 -23.44
C GLN A 24 -3.71 -15.43 -22.34
N THR A 25 -2.68 -15.56 -21.50
CA THR A 25 -2.75 -16.39 -20.31
C THR A 25 -3.80 -15.84 -19.32
N PRO A 26 -4.30 -16.66 -18.38
CA PRO A 26 -5.22 -16.17 -17.36
C PRO A 26 -4.63 -14.99 -16.54
N LEU A 27 -3.34 -15.05 -16.19
CA LEU A 27 -2.65 -13.96 -15.47
C LEU A 27 -2.57 -12.67 -16.30
N GLN A 28 -2.28 -12.80 -17.62
CA GLN A 28 -2.29 -11.64 -18.52
C GLN A 28 -3.69 -11.00 -18.64
N ARG A 29 -4.76 -11.83 -18.59
CA ARG A 29 -6.13 -11.32 -18.58
C ARG A 29 -6.44 -10.54 -17.30
N LEU A 30 -6.00 -11.04 -16.13
CA LEU A 30 -6.14 -10.34 -14.86
C LEU A 30 -5.37 -9.00 -14.92
N GLN A 31 -4.13 -9.00 -15.36
CA GLN A 31 -3.35 -7.77 -15.51
C GLN A 31 -4.06 -6.76 -16.41
N ALA A 32 -4.54 -7.18 -17.58
CA ALA A 32 -5.28 -6.30 -18.48
C ALA A 32 -6.60 -5.79 -17.88
N SER A 33 -7.24 -6.56 -17.00
CA SER A 33 -8.44 -6.12 -16.26
C SER A 33 -8.09 -5.05 -15.25
N ILE A 34 -7.07 -5.27 -14.43
CA ILE A 34 -6.56 -4.29 -13.46
C ILE A 34 -6.17 -2.99 -14.16
N GLU A 35 -5.46 -3.06 -15.29
CA GLU A 35 -5.10 -1.89 -16.06
C GLU A 35 -6.31 -1.14 -16.65
N ARG A 36 -7.41 -1.81 -16.97
CA ARG A 36 -8.67 -1.14 -17.34
C ARG A 36 -9.29 -0.41 -16.16
N THR A 37 -9.34 -1.05 -15.00
CA THR A 37 -9.87 -0.46 -13.76
C THR A 37 -9.06 0.79 -13.38
N THR A 38 -7.73 0.71 -13.41
CA THR A 38 -6.87 1.87 -13.07
C THR A 38 -7.00 3.01 -14.08
N ARG A 39 -7.14 2.72 -15.39
CA ARG A 39 -7.38 3.76 -16.43
C ARG A 39 -8.72 4.47 -16.29
N SER A 40 -9.69 3.90 -15.58
CA SER A 40 -10.99 4.56 -15.34
C SER A 40 -10.90 5.72 -14.33
N VAL A 41 -9.81 5.81 -13.58
CA VAL A 41 -9.55 6.87 -12.60
C VAL A 41 -8.24 7.58 -12.95
N ASN A 42 -8.33 8.89 -13.20
CA ASN A 42 -7.16 9.70 -13.55
C ASN A 42 -6.26 9.86 -12.32
N ALA A 43 -5.30 8.97 -12.18
CA ALA A 43 -4.28 8.94 -11.14
C ALA A 43 -3.00 8.28 -11.67
N THR A 44 -1.89 8.49 -11.00
CA THR A 44 -0.70 7.67 -11.15
C THR A 44 -0.87 6.44 -10.27
N TRP A 45 -0.64 5.25 -10.82
CA TRP A 45 -0.79 3.98 -10.11
C TRP A 45 0.53 3.24 -10.00
N GLY A 46 0.80 2.70 -8.85
CA GLY A 46 1.83 1.70 -8.61
C GLY A 46 1.19 0.49 -7.92
N ILE A 47 1.32 -0.70 -8.50
CA ILE A 47 0.64 -1.91 -7.99
C ILE A 47 1.61 -3.08 -8.00
N TRP A 48 1.67 -3.80 -6.89
CA TRP A 48 2.30 -5.10 -6.80
C TRP A 48 1.39 -6.07 -6.07
N ILE A 49 1.01 -7.15 -6.76
CA ILE A 49 0.18 -8.22 -6.22
C ILE A 49 0.94 -9.52 -6.40
N LYS A 50 1.02 -10.34 -5.36
CA LYS A 50 1.73 -11.63 -5.39
C LYS A 50 0.99 -12.70 -4.60
N SER A 51 0.73 -13.84 -5.21
CA SER A 51 0.33 -15.04 -4.49
C SER A 51 1.56 -15.70 -3.87
N LEU A 52 1.56 -15.93 -2.57
CA LEU A 52 2.65 -16.63 -1.89
C LEU A 52 2.62 -18.15 -2.12
N ASP A 53 1.47 -18.68 -2.54
CA ASP A 53 1.25 -20.10 -2.80
C ASP A 53 1.76 -20.51 -4.17
N THR A 54 1.48 -19.72 -5.21
CA THR A 54 1.86 -20.03 -6.59
C THR A 54 3.11 -19.30 -7.05
N GLY A 55 3.49 -18.20 -6.39
CA GLY A 55 4.54 -17.30 -6.82
C GLY A 55 4.16 -16.39 -8.00
N GLU A 56 2.95 -16.52 -8.54
CA GLU A 56 2.47 -15.63 -9.61
C GLU A 56 2.36 -14.18 -9.09
N GLU A 57 2.81 -13.22 -9.91
CA GLU A 57 2.73 -11.80 -9.55
C GLU A 57 2.19 -10.93 -10.69
N ILE A 58 1.60 -9.81 -10.30
CA ILE A 58 1.23 -8.70 -11.18
C ILE A 58 1.99 -7.47 -10.72
N ALA A 59 2.59 -6.76 -11.67
CA ALA A 59 3.35 -5.55 -11.44
C ALA A 59 2.92 -4.47 -12.45
N VAL A 60 2.42 -3.36 -11.91
CA VAL A 60 2.16 -2.13 -12.68
C VAL A 60 2.94 -1.03 -11.99
N ASP A 61 3.95 -0.49 -12.64
CA ASP A 61 4.88 0.48 -12.05
C ASP A 61 5.32 0.12 -10.61
N ALA A 62 5.45 -1.19 -10.33
CA ALA A 62 5.66 -1.73 -8.98
C ALA A 62 6.96 -1.26 -8.31
N ASP A 63 7.93 -0.83 -9.11
CA ASP A 63 9.25 -0.34 -8.67
C ASP A 63 9.37 1.19 -8.73
N ARG A 64 8.28 1.90 -9.06
CA ARG A 64 8.20 3.34 -9.02
C ARG A 64 8.15 3.82 -7.58
N GLN A 65 9.06 4.72 -7.21
CA GLN A 65 9.04 5.36 -5.91
C GLN A 65 7.89 6.38 -5.86
N MET A 66 7.03 6.27 -4.86
CA MET A 66 5.84 7.08 -4.66
C MET A 66 5.72 7.50 -3.19
N GLU A 67 4.91 8.51 -2.91
CA GLU A 67 4.60 8.91 -1.55
C GLU A 67 3.79 7.82 -0.85
N THR A 68 4.13 7.55 0.42
CA THR A 68 3.53 6.47 1.20
C THR A 68 2.41 6.93 2.11
N MET A 69 2.37 8.21 2.40
CA MET A 69 1.58 8.72 3.51
C MET A 69 1.70 7.78 4.74
N SER A 70 0.59 7.40 5.35
CA SER A 70 0.61 6.57 6.57
C SER A 70 1.00 5.11 6.37
N THR A 71 1.26 4.61 5.14
CA THR A 71 1.81 3.26 4.99
C THR A 71 3.25 3.17 5.47
N ILE A 72 4.00 4.30 5.60
CA ILE A 72 5.33 4.37 6.21
C ILE A 72 5.33 3.92 7.68
N LYS A 73 4.18 3.84 8.34
CA LYS A 73 4.03 3.32 9.70
C LYS A 73 4.34 1.82 9.79
N ILE A 74 4.31 1.09 8.66
CA ILE A 74 4.80 -0.30 8.60
C ILE A 74 6.32 -0.34 8.83
N PRO A 75 7.16 0.37 8.06
CA PRO A 75 8.60 0.52 8.36
C PRO A 75 8.90 1.00 9.77
N LEU A 76 8.15 1.97 10.30
CA LEU A 76 8.33 2.43 11.68
C LEU A 76 8.02 1.32 12.69
N MET A 77 6.96 0.53 12.47
CA MET A 77 6.66 -0.63 13.31
C MET A 77 7.79 -1.66 13.25
N VAL A 78 8.36 -1.93 12.08
CA VAL A 78 9.51 -2.85 11.92
C VAL A 78 10.70 -2.37 12.75
N GLU A 79 11.07 -1.09 12.67
CA GLU A 79 12.17 -0.54 13.46
C GLU A 79 11.89 -0.61 14.96
N ALA A 80 10.66 -0.34 15.39
CA ALA A 80 10.27 -0.48 16.80
C ALA A 80 10.46 -1.92 17.29
N PHE A 81 10.07 -2.92 16.51
CA PHE A 81 10.26 -4.33 16.86
C PHE A 81 11.74 -4.77 16.83
N GLU A 82 12.56 -4.22 15.93
CA GLU A 82 14.00 -4.45 15.94
C GLU A 82 14.65 -3.93 17.23
N GLN A 83 14.24 -2.74 17.70
CA GLN A 83 14.74 -2.16 18.94
C GLN A 83 14.20 -2.91 20.18
N ILE A 84 12.96 -3.42 20.13
CA ILE A 84 12.43 -4.32 21.17
C ILE A 84 13.25 -5.59 21.25
N LYS A 85 13.58 -6.21 20.12
CA LYS A 85 14.44 -7.39 20.06
C LYS A 85 15.84 -7.12 20.60
N ALA A 86 16.37 -5.91 20.39
CA ALA A 86 17.65 -5.46 20.92
C ALA A 86 17.58 -5.02 22.39
N ASP A 87 16.44 -5.20 23.08
CA ASP A 87 16.16 -4.81 24.49
C ASP A 87 16.37 -3.30 24.76
N THR A 88 16.23 -2.44 23.73
CA THR A 88 16.30 -0.98 23.88
C THR A 88 15.10 -0.45 24.67
N PHE A 89 13.93 -0.99 24.42
CA PHE A 89 12.69 -0.81 25.16
C PHE A 89 11.79 -2.05 25.02
N LYS A 90 10.72 -2.13 25.84
CA LYS A 90 9.82 -3.28 25.89
C LYS A 90 8.41 -2.89 25.47
N LEU A 91 7.65 -3.84 24.93
CA LEU A 91 6.22 -3.65 24.64
C LEU A 91 5.40 -3.19 25.86
N THR A 92 5.84 -3.56 27.07
CA THR A 92 5.18 -3.25 28.34
C THR A 92 5.62 -1.92 28.95
N ASP A 93 6.66 -1.27 28.40
CA ASP A 93 7.13 0.01 28.91
C ASP A 93 6.04 1.07 28.75
N LYS A 94 5.92 1.90 29.77
CA LYS A 94 4.87 2.92 29.86
C LYS A 94 5.37 4.26 29.34
N TYR A 95 4.54 4.89 28.57
CA TYR A 95 4.71 6.26 28.09
C TYR A 95 3.61 7.13 28.68
N THR A 96 3.98 8.25 29.31
CA THR A 96 3.02 9.24 29.79
C THR A 96 2.89 10.35 28.76
N LEU A 97 1.68 10.55 28.25
CA LEU A 97 1.36 11.54 27.22
C LEU A 97 1.60 12.95 27.75
N VAL A 98 2.29 13.77 27.00
CA VAL A 98 2.46 15.20 27.24
C VAL A 98 1.73 16.04 26.19
N ALA A 99 1.43 17.31 26.48
CA ALA A 99 0.67 18.16 25.58
C ALA A 99 1.36 18.35 24.21
N GLU A 100 2.69 18.37 24.21
CA GLU A 100 3.52 18.54 23.02
C GLU A 100 3.48 17.35 22.07
N ASP A 101 2.98 16.18 22.52
CA ASP A 101 2.84 14.98 21.69
C ASP A 101 1.67 15.05 20.72
N ILE A 102 0.65 15.81 21.09
CA ILE A 102 -0.64 15.82 20.40
C ILE A 102 -0.48 16.26 18.95
N ARG A 103 -0.95 15.40 18.03
CA ARG A 103 -0.96 15.67 16.59
C ARG A 103 -2.37 15.62 16.05
N PRO A 104 -2.71 16.52 15.12
CA PRO A 104 -4.01 16.52 14.46
C PRO A 104 -4.15 15.39 13.44
N GLY A 105 -5.33 15.26 12.86
CA GLY A 105 -5.64 14.30 11.80
C GLY A 105 -6.19 13.00 12.35
N THR A 106 -5.65 11.87 11.88
CA THR A 106 -6.14 10.55 12.26
C THR A 106 -5.69 10.10 13.65
N GLY A 107 -6.49 9.25 14.27
CA GLY A 107 -6.21 8.64 15.57
C GLY A 107 -7.07 9.21 16.70
N ILE A 108 -6.99 8.55 17.85
CA ILE A 108 -7.82 8.84 19.03
C ILE A 108 -7.03 9.47 20.18
N ILE A 109 -5.70 9.29 20.23
CA ILE A 109 -4.87 9.83 21.34
C ILE A 109 -5.01 11.35 21.45
N GLN A 110 -5.19 12.05 20.33
CA GLN A 110 -5.46 13.49 20.33
C GLN A 110 -6.72 13.90 21.11
N ARG A 111 -7.54 12.96 21.55
CA ARG A 111 -8.75 13.17 22.38
C ARG A 111 -8.52 12.83 23.84
N LEU A 112 -7.34 12.32 24.20
CA LEU A 112 -6.96 12.05 25.57
C LEU A 112 -6.29 13.28 26.19
N ASP A 113 -6.39 13.40 27.50
CA ASP A 113 -5.72 14.46 28.25
C ASP A 113 -4.22 14.13 28.45
N PRO A 114 -3.34 15.13 28.53
CA PRO A 114 -1.98 14.97 29.03
C PRO A 114 -2.00 14.29 30.40
N GLY A 115 -1.04 13.38 30.63
CA GLY A 115 -1.00 12.50 31.79
C GLY A 115 -1.59 11.10 31.53
N ALA A 116 -2.29 10.87 30.44
CA ALA A 116 -2.71 9.52 30.04
C ALA A 116 -1.49 8.63 29.86
N VAL A 117 -1.56 7.39 30.36
CA VAL A 117 -0.46 6.41 30.31
C VAL A 117 -0.80 5.30 29.32
N LEU A 118 0.07 5.10 28.35
CA LEU A 118 -0.04 4.07 27.31
C LEU A 118 1.20 3.20 27.33
N THR A 119 1.05 1.91 27.03
CA THR A 119 2.22 1.06 26.79
C THR A 119 2.79 1.27 25.37
N VAL A 120 4.04 0.88 25.14
CA VAL A 120 4.63 0.85 23.80
C VAL A 120 3.77 0.01 22.85
N LYS A 121 3.23 -1.12 23.34
CA LYS A 121 2.31 -1.95 22.55
C LYS A 121 1.03 -1.20 22.18
N ASP A 122 0.46 -0.41 23.08
CA ASP A 122 -0.74 0.40 22.78
C ASP A 122 -0.44 1.45 21.71
N LEU A 123 0.71 2.13 21.82
CA LEU A 123 1.15 3.10 20.81
C LEU A 123 1.31 2.45 19.43
N ILE A 124 2.02 1.31 19.33
CA ILE A 124 2.18 0.58 18.06
C ILE A 124 0.81 0.14 17.53
N THR A 125 -0.06 -0.36 18.39
CA THR A 125 -1.41 -0.81 18.00
C THR A 125 -2.21 0.35 17.43
N LEU A 126 -2.32 1.47 18.13
CA LEU A 126 -3.08 2.64 17.69
C LEU A 126 -2.49 3.28 16.42
N MET A 127 -1.15 3.33 16.31
CA MET A 127 -0.48 3.79 15.09
C MET A 127 -0.93 2.98 13.87
N ILE A 128 -1.13 1.70 13.99
CA ILE A 128 -1.48 0.81 12.87
C ILE A 128 -3.00 0.78 12.65
N ILE A 129 -3.80 0.47 13.68
CA ILE A 129 -5.22 0.15 13.49
C ILE A 129 -6.12 1.35 13.21
N VAL A 130 -5.80 2.53 13.78
CA VAL A 130 -6.52 3.80 13.53
C VAL A 130 -5.61 4.87 12.94
N SER A 131 -4.41 4.47 12.50
CA SER A 131 -3.43 5.40 11.92
C SER A 131 -3.10 6.58 12.82
N ASP A 132 -3.01 6.41 14.15
CA ASP A 132 -2.84 7.49 15.12
C ASP A 132 -1.55 8.28 14.89
N ASN A 133 -1.69 9.58 14.64
CA ASN A 133 -0.55 10.45 14.34
C ASN A 133 0.24 10.83 15.60
N THR A 134 -0.43 10.91 16.76
CA THR A 134 0.26 11.16 18.03
C THR A 134 1.12 9.95 18.40
N ALA A 135 0.57 8.73 18.32
CA ALA A 135 1.33 7.50 18.52
C ALA A 135 2.53 7.42 17.56
N THR A 136 2.33 7.81 16.29
CA THR A 136 3.39 7.82 15.27
C THR A 136 4.56 8.70 15.69
N ASP A 137 4.30 9.95 16.11
CA ASP A 137 5.36 10.88 16.48
C ASP A 137 6.07 10.48 17.78
N VAL A 138 5.34 9.93 18.74
CA VAL A 138 5.93 9.36 19.96
C VAL A 138 6.87 8.20 19.59
N LEU A 139 6.43 7.28 18.74
CA LEU A 139 7.25 6.14 18.30
C LEU A 139 8.46 6.59 17.48
N TYR A 140 8.31 7.57 16.56
CA TYR A 140 9.47 8.14 15.86
C TYR A 140 10.50 8.68 16.85
N ARG A 141 10.07 9.41 17.88
CA ARG A 141 11.00 9.91 18.91
C ARG A 141 11.68 8.77 19.67
N MET A 142 10.93 7.74 20.05
CA MET A 142 11.46 6.59 20.77
C MET A 142 12.53 5.83 19.98
N VAL A 143 12.30 5.62 18.67
CA VAL A 143 13.26 4.89 17.83
C VAL A 143 14.43 5.75 17.36
N GLY A 144 14.44 7.07 17.64
CA GLY A 144 15.52 7.98 17.25
C GLY A 144 15.27 8.75 15.94
N GLY A 145 14.02 8.81 15.47
CA GLY A 145 13.58 9.65 14.36
C GLY A 145 13.47 8.97 13.00
N PRO A 146 12.90 9.67 12.00
CA PRO A 146 12.70 9.13 10.66
C PRO A 146 13.95 8.58 9.98
N ALA A 147 15.10 9.24 10.17
CA ALA A 147 16.38 8.81 9.59
C ALA A 147 16.83 7.42 10.09
N VAL A 148 16.45 7.01 11.30
CA VAL A 148 16.75 5.66 11.82
C VAL A 148 15.94 4.62 11.05
N VAL A 149 14.65 4.89 10.84
CA VAL A 149 13.76 4.01 10.06
C VAL A 149 14.30 3.87 8.62
N THR A 150 14.69 4.96 7.99
CA THR A 150 15.29 4.94 6.63
C THR A 150 16.54 4.07 6.59
N ARG A 151 17.49 4.25 7.51
CA ARG A 151 18.69 3.41 7.58
C ARG A 151 18.37 1.93 7.78
N ARG A 152 17.34 1.61 8.56
CA ARG A 152 16.90 0.22 8.73
C ARG A 152 16.42 -0.37 7.39
N MET A 153 15.60 0.35 6.66
CA MET A 153 15.11 -0.10 5.34
C MET A 153 16.27 -0.27 4.35
N GLU A 154 17.21 0.67 4.33
CA GLU A 154 18.42 0.54 3.50
C GLU A 154 19.25 -0.70 3.85
N ALA A 155 19.44 -0.97 5.14
CA ALA A 155 20.16 -2.15 5.62
C ALA A 155 19.46 -3.47 5.23
N MET A 156 18.15 -3.45 5.07
CA MET A 156 17.34 -4.56 4.56
C MET A 156 17.31 -4.65 3.02
N GLY A 157 18.01 -3.75 2.32
CA GLY A 157 18.01 -3.70 0.86
C GLY A 157 16.84 -2.93 0.23
N LEU A 158 15.95 -2.35 1.04
CA LEU A 158 14.77 -1.58 0.61
C LEU A 158 15.16 -0.10 0.42
N LYS A 159 15.95 0.17 -0.61
CA LYS A 159 16.64 1.46 -0.80
C LYS A 159 15.72 2.61 -1.22
N LYS A 160 14.53 2.30 -1.69
CA LYS A 160 13.51 3.28 -2.09
C LYS A 160 12.50 3.55 -0.98
N THR A 161 12.58 2.84 0.17
CA THR A 161 11.70 3.04 1.32
C THR A 161 12.37 3.99 2.31
N GLN A 162 11.79 5.18 2.45
CA GLN A 162 12.37 6.28 3.24
C GLN A 162 11.29 6.96 4.09
N ALA A 163 11.50 7.07 5.39
CA ALA A 163 10.75 7.96 6.25
C ALA A 163 11.35 9.37 6.11
N ALA A 164 10.61 10.29 5.50
CA ALA A 164 11.15 11.60 5.14
C ALA A 164 11.00 12.63 6.27
N THR A 165 9.89 12.58 7.02
CA THR A 165 9.63 13.49 8.13
C THR A 165 8.75 12.82 9.18
N ASN A 166 8.59 13.46 10.33
CA ASN A 166 7.58 13.10 11.32
C ASN A 166 6.29 13.94 11.11
N GLY A 167 5.22 13.60 11.85
CA GLY A 167 3.95 14.31 11.73
C GLY A 167 4.05 15.79 12.10
N ALA A 168 4.82 16.15 13.14
CA ALA A 168 5.00 17.55 13.53
C ALA A 168 5.56 18.39 12.37
N GLY A 169 6.61 17.93 11.70
CA GLY A 169 7.21 18.61 10.57
C GLY A 169 6.27 18.67 9.37
N TRP A 170 5.60 17.59 9.05
CA TRP A 170 4.66 17.51 7.93
C TRP A 170 3.47 18.45 8.11
N PHE A 171 2.83 18.44 9.29
CA PHE A 171 1.71 19.34 9.58
C PHE A 171 2.14 20.83 9.67
N ALA A 172 3.37 21.10 10.09
CA ALA A 172 3.90 22.46 10.07
C ALA A 172 4.03 22.97 8.63
N ALA A 173 4.60 22.17 7.73
CA ALA A 173 4.72 22.50 6.32
C ALA A 173 3.36 22.65 5.62
N LEU A 174 2.41 21.75 5.89
CA LEU A 174 1.04 21.84 5.36
C LEU A 174 0.33 23.13 5.81
N ARG A 175 0.48 23.53 7.07
CA ARG A 175 -0.12 24.78 7.57
C ARG A 175 0.52 26.04 6.98
N ALA A 176 1.78 25.97 6.60
CA ALA A 176 2.49 27.10 5.97
C ALA A 176 2.13 27.28 4.49
N ALA A 177 1.60 26.24 3.85
CA ALA A 177 1.23 26.28 2.43
C ALA A 177 -0.07 27.07 2.21
N PRO A 178 -0.24 27.74 1.07
CA PRO A 178 -1.45 28.50 0.73
C PRO A 178 -2.71 27.63 0.66
N SER A 179 -2.59 26.38 0.24
CA SER A 179 -3.67 25.39 0.22
C SER A 179 -3.12 23.96 0.27
N PRO A 180 -3.94 22.95 0.66
CA PRO A 180 -3.54 21.55 0.57
C PRO A 180 -3.18 21.09 -0.84
N GLU A 181 -3.87 21.59 -1.85
CA GLU A 181 -3.57 21.26 -3.26
C GLU A 181 -2.20 21.83 -3.67
N GLN A 182 -1.89 23.08 -3.31
CA GLN A 182 -0.59 23.66 -3.63
C GLN A 182 0.53 22.95 -2.87
N PHE A 183 0.34 22.66 -1.59
CA PHE A 183 1.27 21.85 -0.80
C PHE A 183 1.59 20.51 -1.50
N TYR A 184 0.57 19.80 -1.97
CA TYR A 184 0.75 18.55 -2.68
C TYR A 184 1.48 18.74 -4.02
N ARG A 185 1.07 19.74 -4.82
CA ARG A 185 1.67 19.99 -6.15
C ARG A 185 3.14 20.40 -6.08
N GLU A 186 3.55 21.06 -5.04
CA GLU A 186 4.96 21.43 -4.82
C GLU A 186 5.84 20.19 -4.58
N GLY A 187 5.29 19.13 -3.97
CA GLY A 187 5.95 17.83 -3.81
C GLY A 187 7.24 17.84 -2.98
N THR A 188 7.46 18.91 -2.21
CA THR A 188 8.72 19.16 -1.49
C THR A 188 8.76 18.56 -0.09
N HIS A 189 7.62 18.05 0.40
CA HIS A 189 7.46 17.60 1.77
C HIS A 189 6.77 16.23 1.85
N PRO A 190 7.35 15.15 1.30
CA PRO A 190 6.76 13.83 1.44
C PRO A 190 6.76 13.40 2.90
N PHE A 191 5.72 12.70 3.34
CA PHE A 191 5.70 12.08 4.66
C PHE A 191 6.63 10.88 4.71
N GLY A 192 6.63 10.08 3.65
CA GLY A 192 7.57 9.00 3.37
C GLY A 192 7.50 8.59 1.90
N LEU A 193 8.49 7.87 1.46
CA LEU A 193 8.60 7.35 0.09
C LEU A 193 8.80 5.83 0.13
N SER A 194 8.22 5.11 -0.83
CA SER A 194 8.47 3.68 -1.05
C SER A 194 8.04 3.27 -2.44
N THR A 195 8.17 1.98 -2.74
CA THR A 195 7.59 1.36 -3.91
C THR A 195 6.56 0.32 -3.50
N PRO A 196 5.55 0.03 -4.34
CA PRO A 196 4.63 -1.08 -4.08
C PRO A 196 5.34 -2.40 -3.78
N ARG A 197 6.41 -2.71 -4.54
CA ARG A 197 7.17 -3.94 -4.35
C ARG A 197 7.93 -3.96 -3.03
N GLU A 198 8.63 -2.90 -2.67
CA GLU A 198 9.37 -2.87 -1.41
C GLU A 198 8.44 -2.97 -0.20
N MET A 199 7.33 -2.25 -0.21
CA MET A 199 6.36 -2.30 0.88
C MET A 199 5.67 -3.67 0.97
N GLY A 200 5.29 -4.25 -0.18
CA GLY A 200 4.72 -5.60 -0.22
C GLY A 200 5.72 -6.68 0.23
N SER A 201 7.03 -6.50 -0.05
CA SER A 201 8.07 -7.44 0.40
C SER A 201 8.25 -7.46 1.92
N LEU A 202 7.98 -6.35 2.62
CA LEU A 202 7.92 -6.35 4.09
C LEU A 202 6.80 -7.28 4.59
N LEU A 203 5.64 -7.25 3.95
CA LEU A 203 4.53 -8.15 4.30
C LEU A 203 4.86 -9.61 3.99
N GLU A 204 5.51 -9.90 2.86
CA GLU A 204 5.98 -11.25 2.54
C GLU A 204 6.94 -11.77 3.62
N GLN A 205 7.89 -10.94 4.07
CA GLN A 205 8.81 -11.31 5.15
C GLN A 205 8.09 -11.51 6.48
N MET A 206 7.07 -10.69 6.81
CA MET A 206 6.24 -10.89 8.00
C MET A 206 5.52 -12.23 7.94
N GLU A 207 4.87 -12.56 6.83
CA GLU A 207 4.14 -13.83 6.68
C GLU A 207 5.06 -15.05 6.77
N ARG A 208 6.27 -14.93 6.21
CA ARG A 208 7.30 -15.98 6.32
C ARG A 208 7.94 -16.06 7.72
N GLY A 209 7.64 -15.13 8.63
CA GLY A 209 8.22 -15.08 9.97
C GLY A 209 9.72 -14.72 9.97
N THR A 210 10.22 -14.08 8.92
CA THR A 210 11.64 -13.73 8.75
C THR A 210 11.93 -12.26 9.03
N LEU A 211 10.89 -11.42 9.12
CA LEU A 211 11.04 -10.00 9.46
C LEU A 211 11.22 -9.86 10.98
N VAL A 212 12.38 -9.33 11.42
CA VAL A 212 12.81 -9.28 12.80
C VAL A 212 13.03 -10.72 13.35
N ASP A 213 11.96 -11.40 13.71
CA ASP A 213 11.85 -12.82 14.07
C ASP A 213 10.38 -13.28 13.96
N LYS A 214 10.14 -14.59 14.12
CA LYS A 214 8.79 -15.14 13.95
C LYS A 214 7.78 -14.58 14.95
N THR A 215 8.16 -14.44 16.22
CA THR A 215 7.27 -13.93 17.28
C THR A 215 6.87 -12.48 17.00
N SER A 216 7.84 -11.66 16.61
CA SER A 216 7.62 -10.27 16.23
C SER A 216 6.76 -10.16 14.96
N SER A 217 7.05 -10.95 13.93
CA SER A 217 6.27 -11.03 12.70
C SER A 217 4.81 -11.39 12.96
N ASP A 218 4.56 -12.43 13.74
CA ASP A 218 3.20 -12.88 14.11
C ASP A 218 2.44 -11.78 14.87
N LEU A 219 3.13 -11.04 15.74
CA LEU A 219 2.50 -9.96 16.50
C LEU A 219 2.20 -8.74 15.61
N MET A 220 3.12 -8.36 14.72
CA MET A 220 2.91 -7.29 13.75
C MET A 220 1.69 -7.59 12.87
N LEU A 221 1.57 -8.80 12.31
CA LEU A 221 0.41 -9.21 11.52
C LEU A 221 -0.88 -9.21 12.35
N ARG A 222 -0.81 -9.68 13.60
CA ARG A 222 -1.97 -9.64 14.51
C ARG A 222 -2.46 -8.21 14.74
N ILE A 223 -1.54 -7.25 14.90
CA ILE A 223 -1.89 -5.84 15.02
C ILE A 223 -2.52 -5.34 13.70
N MET A 224 -1.95 -5.65 12.55
CA MET A 224 -2.47 -5.22 11.24
C MET A 224 -3.86 -5.79 10.93
N ARG A 225 -4.19 -7.01 11.42
CA ARG A 225 -5.55 -7.58 11.31
C ARG A 225 -6.61 -6.76 12.06
N GLY A 226 -6.20 -5.92 13.01
CA GLY A 226 -7.06 -4.99 13.72
C GLY A 226 -7.37 -3.69 12.98
N GLN A 227 -6.88 -3.48 11.75
CA GLN A 227 -7.14 -2.25 10.97
C GLN A 227 -8.64 -2.01 10.79
N VAL A 228 -9.09 -0.78 11.12
CA VAL A 228 -10.52 -0.43 11.13
C VAL A 228 -11.02 0.18 9.81
N TYR A 229 -10.13 0.73 8.99
CA TYR A 229 -10.51 1.35 7.71
C TYR A 229 -10.74 0.29 6.65
N ARG A 230 -11.96 0.24 6.07
CA ARG A 230 -12.37 -0.81 5.13
C ARG A 230 -12.79 -0.27 3.76
N THR A 231 -12.40 0.95 3.45
CA THR A 231 -12.87 1.64 2.23
C THR A 231 -12.07 1.31 0.97
N ARG A 232 -10.93 0.57 1.09
CA ARG A 232 -10.01 0.25 -0.02
C ARG A 232 -9.89 -1.27 -0.21
N ILE A 233 -8.74 -1.90 0.08
CA ILE A 233 -8.55 -3.35 -0.14
C ILE A 233 -9.73 -4.17 0.40
N PRO A 234 -10.24 -3.97 1.63
CA PRO A 234 -11.34 -4.78 2.15
C PRO A 234 -12.73 -4.47 1.58
N ARG A 235 -12.87 -3.41 0.77
CA ARG A 235 -14.18 -2.84 0.38
C ARG A 235 -15.16 -3.85 -0.21
N TYR A 236 -14.68 -4.75 -1.07
CA TYR A 236 -15.49 -5.70 -1.82
C TYR A 236 -15.11 -7.16 -1.57
N ILE A 237 -14.28 -7.42 -0.58
CA ILE A 237 -13.74 -8.75 -0.28
C ILE A 237 -14.44 -9.33 0.94
N THR A 238 -14.93 -10.54 0.81
CA THR A 238 -15.53 -11.33 1.88
C THR A 238 -14.82 -12.69 1.99
N GLY A 239 -14.84 -13.31 3.18
CA GLY A 239 -14.23 -14.62 3.39
C GLY A 239 -12.71 -14.61 3.55
N TYR A 240 -12.09 -13.42 3.70
CA TYR A 240 -10.68 -13.25 3.99
C TYR A 240 -10.48 -12.45 5.28
N THR A 241 -9.42 -12.77 6.02
CA THR A 241 -8.81 -11.87 6.99
C THR A 241 -7.83 -10.98 6.24
N ILE A 242 -7.83 -9.69 6.53
CA ILE A 242 -7.05 -8.72 5.74
C ILE A 242 -6.20 -7.87 6.69
N PRO A 243 -4.99 -8.32 7.08
CA PRO A 243 -4.01 -7.43 7.69
C PRO A 243 -3.57 -6.39 6.66
N HIS A 244 -3.81 -5.11 6.96
CA HIS A 244 -3.47 -4.04 6.01
C HIS A 244 -3.18 -2.71 6.70
N LYS A 245 -2.62 -1.76 5.95
CA LYS A 245 -2.40 -0.39 6.41
C LYS A 245 -2.69 0.59 5.27
N THR A 246 -3.58 1.53 5.55
CA THR A 246 -3.90 2.62 4.64
C THR A 246 -2.91 3.78 4.76
N GLY A 247 -2.73 4.53 3.67
CA GLY A 247 -2.04 5.81 3.64
C GLY A 247 -2.82 6.79 2.78
N ASP A 248 -3.06 8.02 3.25
CA ASP A 248 -3.87 8.96 2.49
C ASP A 248 -3.55 10.43 2.76
N PHE A 249 -3.69 11.19 1.69
CA PHE A 249 -3.88 12.62 1.64
C PHE A 249 -4.91 12.92 0.54
N LEU A 250 -6.13 12.41 0.78
CA LEU A 250 -7.21 12.50 -0.21
C LEU A 250 -7.55 13.96 -0.55
N PRO A 251 -7.87 14.24 -1.83
CA PRO A 251 -8.01 13.27 -2.91
C PRO A 251 -6.70 12.87 -3.60
N TYR A 252 -5.56 13.47 -3.28
CA TYR A 252 -4.32 13.43 -4.06
C TYR A 252 -3.58 12.10 -4.00
N VAL A 253 -3.56 11.48 -2.82
CA VAL A 253 -2.90 10.19 -2.53
C VAL A 253 -3.88 9.30 -1.78
N GLY A 254 -3.97 8.06 -2.20
CA GLY A 254 -4.72 7.02 -1.50
C GLY A 254 -4.03 5.67 -1.69
N ASP A 255 -3.39 5.18 -0.63
CA ASP A 255 -2.64 3.93 -0.66
C ASP A 255 -3.30 2.88 0.25
N ASP A 256 -3.07 1.62 -0.06
CA ASP A 256 -3.38 0.53 0.84
C ASP A 256 -2.42 -0.65 0.58
N VAL A 257 -1.84 -1.16 1.65
CA VAL A 257 -0.86 -2.25 1.61
C VAL A 257 -1.31 -3.33 2.58
N GLY A 258 -1.55 -4.52 2.08
CA GLY A 258 -2.09 -5.60 2.90
C GLY A 258 -1.91 -6.98 2.30
N MET A 259 -2.51 -7.95 2.98
CA MET A 259 -2.60 -9.33 2.51
C MET A 259 -4.04 -9.82 2.61
N LEU A 260 -4.40 -10.74 1.73
CA LEU A 260 -5.64 -11.50 1.78
C LEU A 260 -5.32 -12.89 2.30
N GLU A 261 -5.74 -13.19 3.52
CA GLU A 261 -5.54 -14.48 4.18
C GLU A 261 -6.87 -15.24 4.22
N GLY A 262 -7.02 -16.28 3.44
CA GLY A 262 -8.26 -17.05 3.40
C GLY A 262 -8.27 -18.10 2.30
N GLN A 263 -9.20 -19.03 2.37
CA GLN A 263 -9.38 -20.10 1.38
C GLN A 263 -8.12 -20.94 1.12
N GLY A 264 -7.23 -21.07 2.13
CA GLY A 264 -5.94 -21.72 1.99
C GLY A 264 -4.92 -20.98 1.13
N LYS A 265 -5.11 -19.67 0.93
CA LYS A 265 -4.25 -18.79 0.12
C LYS A 265 -3.81 -17.58 0.91
N THR A 266 -2.62 -17.09 0.56
CA THR A 266 -2.10 -15.79 1.02
C THR A 266 -1.68 -14.96 -0.19
N ILE A 267 -2.32 -13.81 -0.36
CA ILE A 267 -2.09 -12.91 -1.49
C ILE A 267 -1.68 -11.55 -0.96
N ILE A 268 -0.50 -11.08 -1.32
CA ILE A 268 -0.05 -9.71 -1.03
C ILE A 268 -0.69 -8.78 -2.04
N VAL A 269 -1.19 -7.65 -1.55
CA VAL A 269 -1.76 -6.55 -2.35
C VAL A 269 -1.15 -5.25 -1.86
N SER A 270 -0.32 -4.62 -2.67
CA SER A 270 0.32 -3.34 -2.39
C SER A 270 -0.04 -2.36 -3.49
N ILE A 271 -0.84 -1.36 -3.16
CA ILE A 271 -1.37 -0.36 -4.10
C ILE A 271 -1.03 1.03 -3.61
N PHE A 272 -0.33 1.78 -4.45
CA PHE A 272 -0.01 3.19 -4.26
C PHE A 272 -0.64 4.02 -5.35
N THR A 273 -1.16 5.19 -4.99
CA THR A 273 -1.71 6.13 -5.96
C THR A 273 -1.21 7.54 -5.70
N ALA A 274 -1.13 8.33 -6.76
CA ALA A 274 -0.72 9.74 -6.69
C ALA A 274 -1.39 10.55 -7.80
N ASN A 275 -1.30 11.88 -7.70
CA ASN A 275 -1.77 12.80 -8.74
C ASN A 275 -3.26 12.65 -9.08
N HIS A 276 -4.08 12.26 -8.11
CA HIS A 276 -5.53 12.27 -8.26
C HIS A 276 -6.09 13.59 -7.75
N PHE A 277 -6.96 14.22 -8.56
CA PHE A 277 -7.58 15.52 -8.23
C PHE A 277 -9.11 15.45 -8.32
N GLY A 278 -9.64 14.23 -8.39
CA GLY A 278 -11.08 13.97 -8.44
C GLY A 278 -11.67 13.65 -7.07
N SER A 279 -12.68 12.77 -7.05
CA SER A 279 -13.28 12.31 -5.80
C SER A 279 -12.42 11.24 -5.12
N GLY A 280 -12.08 11.43 -3.84
CA GLY A 280 -11.39 10.42 -3.04
C GLY A 280 -12.15 9.09 -2.98
N GLU A 281 -13.50 9.14 -3.01
CA GLU A 281 -14.33 7.93 -3.05
C GLU A 281 -14.11 7.13 -4.34
N MET A 282 -13.97 7.79 -5.50
CA MET A 282 -13.69 7.12 -6.77
C MET A 282 -12.34 6.39 -6.70
N LEU A 283 -11.33 7.01 -6.09
CA LEU A 283 -10.02 6.42 -5.90
C LEU A 283 -10.08 5.19 -5.00
N GLU A 284 -10.72 5.31 -3.83
CA GLU A 284 -10.91 4.21 -2.88
C GLU A 284 -11.70 3.04 -3.50
N ASN A 285 -12.74 3.35 -4.28
CA ASN A 285 -13.53 2.36 -5.01
C ASN A 285 -12.66 1.57 -6.00
N ALA A 286 -11.84 2.24 -6.79
CA ALA A 286 -10.97 1.60 -7.77
C ALA A 286 -9.91 0.71 -7.09
N ILE A 287 -9.32 1.13 -5.97
CA ILE A 287 -8.41 0.30 -5.16
C ILE A 287 -9.12 -0.98 -4.71
N GLY A 288 -10.36 -0.85 -4.20
CA GLY A 288 -11.18 -2.00 -3.78
C GLY A 288 -11.49 -2.97 -4.91
N LEU A 289 -11.76 -2.46 -6.13
CA LEU A 289 -12.02 -3.29 -7.32
C LEU A 289 -10.76 -4.03 -7.75
N VAL A 290 -9.59 -3.38 -7.78
CA VAL A 290 -8.31 -4.04 -8.08
C VAL A 290 -8.04 -5.19 -7.10
N ALA A 291 -8.23 -4.96 -5.81
CA ALA A 291 -8.04 -5.98 -4.79
C ALA A 291 -9.03 -7.14 -4.94
N LYS A 292 -10.30 -6.84 -5.30
CA LYS A 292 -11.31 -7.86 -5.57
C LYS A 292 -10.97 -8.70 -6.79
N GLU A 293 -10.53 -8.10 -7.89
CA GLU A 293 -10.11 -8.82 -9.11
C GLU A 293 -8.97 -9.82 -8.80
N ALA A 294 -8.02 -9.41 -7.96
CA ALA A 294 -6.94 -10.29 -7.49
C ALA A 294 -7.48 -11.42 -6.61
N ALA A 295 -8.35 -11.12 -5.63
CA ALA A 295 -8.97 -12.12 -4.77
C ALA A 295 -9.74 -13.17 -5.57
N ASP A 296 -10.58 -12.74 -6.51
CA ASP A 296 -11.38 -13.61 -7.36
C ASP A 296 -10.50 -14.50 -8.23
N TYR A 297 -9.41 -13.97 -8.78
CA TYR A 297 -8.50 -14.74 -9.64
C TYR A 297 -7.77 -15.85 -8.85
N PHE A 298 -7.17 -15.50 -7.73
CA PHE A 298 -6.36 -16.43 -6.95
C PHE A 298 -7.20 -17.44 -6.15
N ALA A 299 -8.46 -17.11 -5.80
CA ALA A 299 -9.37 -18.03 -5.11
C ALA A 299 -9.58 -19.34 -5.90
N TYR A 300 -9.62 -19.27 -7.23
CA TYR A 300 -9.89 -20.41 -8.12
C TYR A 300 -8.63 -21.05 -8.70
N ARG A 301 -7.45 -20.67 -8.22
CA ARG A 301 -6.19 -21.29 -8.64
C ARG A 301 -5.88 -22.51 -7.77
N PRO A 302 -5.51 -23.65 -8.37
CA PRO A 302 -5.12 -24.84 -7.62
C PRO A 302 -3.84 -24.64 -6.82
#